data_5f0d589e5fa61e0d1c8cb3e2f98f045f
#
_entry.id   5f0d589e5fa61e0d1c8cb3e2f98f045f
#
_cell.length_a   1.000
_cell.length_b   1.000
_cell.length_c   1.000
_cell.angle_alpha   90.00
_cell.angle_beta   90.00
_cell.angle_gamma   90.00
#
_symmetry.space_group_name_H-M   'P 1'
#
loop_
_entity.id
_entity.type
_entity.pdbx_description
1 polymer ?
#
loop_
_entity_poly.entity_id
_entity_poly.type
_entity_poly.pdbx_seq_one_letter_code
_entity_poly.pdbx_strand_id
1 'polypeptide(L)'
;QPAPRVGVVRDAQPVQIADARQINPTTVEITYADGKQLTLDFYGANIFRLFRDDAGGIVRAPKAEPQADILVGSARRSTGGVQLRTDAAHVVVETSQVTVDIDRKTALMSVTNRQTGKVVLRQTAPFDFSKSGVTLTLDEQPDEYFYGGGVQNGRFSHKGKAIAIENTNNWVDGGVASPTPFYWSTRGYGVLWHTFKPGRYDF
;
A
#
# COMPACT_ATOMS: atom_id res chain seq x y z
N GLN A 1 -24.15 14.14 -41.80
CA GLN A 1 -23.39 13.37 -40.83
C GLN A 1 -23.55 14.05 -39.49
N PRO A 2 -23.97 13.36 -38.41
CA PRO A 2 -24.02 13.97 -37.08
C PRO A 2 -22.60 14.05 -36.52
N ALA A 3 -22.30 15.20 -35.89
CA ALA A 3 -21.03 15.46 -35.22
C ALA A 3 -20.80 14.48 -34.06
N PRO A 4 -19.53 14.09 -33.78
CA PRO A 4 -19.23 13.19 -32.68
C PRO A 4 -19.57 13.87 -31.35
N ARG A 5 -20.31 13.19 -30.50
CA ARG A 5 -20.57 13.59 -29.13
C ARG A 5 -19.26 13.46 -28.37
N VAL A 6 -18.65 14.56 -27.99
CA VAL A 6 -17.55 14.60 -27.01
C VAL A 6 -18.14 14.13 -25.69
N GLY A 7 -17.79 12.94 -25.28
CA GLY A 7 -18.11 12.45 -23.93
C GLY A 7 -17.42 13.36 -22.92
N VAL A 8 -18.19 14.02 -22.08
CA VAL A 8 -17.67 14.71 -20.91
C VAL A 8 -17.08 13.65 -20.00
N VAL A 9 -15.76 13.55 -19.95
CA VAL A 9 -15.06 12.84 -18.90
C VAL A 9 -15.44 13.57 -17.60
N ARG A 10 -16.32 12.98 -16.82
CA ARG A 10 -16.53 13.45 -15.44
C ARG A 10 -15.22 13.16 -14.73
N ASP A 11 -14.47 14.21 -14.44
CA ASP A 11 -13.35 14.13 -13.52
C ASP A 11 -13.89 13.48 -12.24
N ALA A 12 -13.37 12.31 -11.93
CA ALA A 12 -13.70 11.64 -10.67
C ALA A 12 -13.30 12.64 -9.58
N GLN A 13 -14.27 13.04 -8.77
CA GLN A 13 -13.99 13.94 -7.63
C GLN A 13 -12.92 13.27 -6.77
N PRO A 14 -11.85 14.00 -6.39
CA PRO A 14 -10.79 13.42 -5.58
C PRO A 14 -11.39 12.86 -4.28
N VAL A 15 -11.00 11.64 -3.91
CA VAL A 15 -11.38 11.02 -2.64
C VAL A 15 -10.81 11.89 -1.53
N GLN A 16 -11.65 12.39 -0.63
CA GLN A 16 -11.24 13.23 0.49
C GLN A 16 -11.18 12.40 1.77
N ILE A 17 -10.25 12.76 2.63
CA ILE A 17 -10.18 12.22 3.99
C ILE A 17 -11.04 13.10 4.89
N ALA A 18 -12.10 12.53 5.46
CA ALA A 18 -13.01 13.23 6.36
C ALA A 18 -12.41 13.36 7.77
N ASP A 19 -11.83 12.29 8.29
CA ASP A 19 -11.31 12.24 9.66
C ASP A 19 -10.23 11.16 9.82
N ALA A 20 -9.46 11.28 10.90
CA ALA A 20 -8.54 10.25 11.34
C ALA A 20 -8.53 10.19 12.87
N ARG A 21 -8.55 8.99 13.42
CA ARG A 21 -8.66 8.75 14.85
C ARG A 21 -7.68 7.65 15.28
N GLN A 22 -6.93 7.90 16.33
CA GLN A 22 -6.13 6.87 16.98
C GLN A 22 -7.00 6.03 17.90
N ILE A 23 -7.05 4.72 17.66
CA ILE A 23 -7.91 3.80 18.37
C ILE A 23 -7.19 2.96 19.43
N ASN A 24 -5.89 2.85 19.31
CA ASN A 24 -4.99 2.27 20.31
C ASN A 24 -3.56 2.80 20.05
N PRO A 25 -2.55 2.48 20.90
CA PRO A 25 -1.20 3.05 20.76
C PRO A 25 -0.52 2.83 19.41
N THR A 26 -0.95 1.84 18.61
CA THR A 26 -0.29 1.46 17.34
C THR A 26 -1.20 1.56 16.12
N THR A 27 -2.47 1.93 16.28
CA THR A 27 -3.46 1.85 15.22
C THR A 27 -4.21 3.15 15.03
N VAL A 28 -4.29 3.59 13.78
CA VAL A 28 -5.05 4.76 13.35
C VAL A 28 -6.12 4.33 12.35
N GLU A 29 -7.33 4.83 12.55
CA GLU A 29 -8.45 4.66 11.64
C GLU A 29 -8.63 5.94 10.83
N ILE A 30 -8.68 5.81 9.52
CA ILE A 30 -8.85 6.91 8.57
C ILE A 30 -10.21 6.74 7.91
N THR A 31 -11.04 7.77 7.97
CA THR A 31 -12.37 7.79 7.39
C THR A 31 -12.37 8.66 6.14
N TYR A 32 -12.75 8.09 5.01
CA TYR A 32 -12.95 8.82 3.76
C TYR A 32 -14.28 9.59 3.77
N ALA A 33 -14.41 10.58 2.90
CA ALA A 33 -15.63 11.39 2.78
C ALA A 33 -16.88 10.56 2.41
N ASP A 34 -16.71 9.42 1.74
CA ASP A 34 -17.77 8.48 1.41
C ASP A 34 -18.15 7.53 2.58
N GLY A 35 -17.53 7.72 3.75
CA GLY A 35 -17.76 6.91 4.95
C GLY A 35 -16.97 5.62 5.03
N LYS A 36 -16.21 5.28 3.98
CA LYS A 36 -15.35 4.10 4.00
C LYS A 36 -14.13 4.33 4.88
N GLN A 37 -13.60 3.25 5.46
CA GLN A 37 -12.52 3.33 6.43
C GLN A 37 -11.29 2.57 5.96
N LEU A 38 -10.12 3.16 6.22
CA LEU A 38 -8.81 2.54 6.05
C LEU A 38 -8.14 2.46 7.41
N THR A 39 -7.62 1.29 7.74
CA THR A 39 -6.86 1.10 8.98
C THR A 39 -5.37 1.09 8.68
N LEU A 40 -4.65 1.93 9.42
CA LEU A 40 -3.20 1.99 9.44
C LEU A 40 -2.72 1.40 10.78
N ASP A 41 -2.09 0.24 10.73
CA ASP A 41 -1.71 -0.55 11.88
C ASP A 41 -0.20 -0.82 11.90
N PHE A 42 0.49 -0.36 12.95
CA PHE A 42 1.95 -0.50 13.08
C PHE A 42 2.32 -1.78 13.81
N TYR A 43 3.18 -2.57 13.20
CA TYR A 43 3.81 -3.78 13.75
C TYR A 43 5.21 -3.53 14.29
N GLY A 44 5.83 -2.45 13.88
CA GLY A 44 7.14 -1.97 14.30
C GLY A 44 7.27 -0.49 13.99
N ALA A 45 8.36 0.15 14.39
CA ALA A 45 8.55 1.58 14.13
C ALA A 45 8.64 1.93 12.63
N ASN A 46 8.97 0.95 11.78
CA ASN A 46 9.09 1.09 10.32
C ASN A 46 8.31 0.04 9.55
N ILE A 47 7.40 -0.67 10.21
CA ILE A 47 6.57 -1.70 9.59
C ILE A 47 5.11 -1.40 9.90
N PHE A 48 4.32 -1.16 8.90
CA PHE A 48 2.90 -0.94 9.05
C PHE A 48 2.09 -1.66 7.97
N ARG A 49 0.86 -1.93 8.28
CA ARG A 49 -0.13 -2.53 7.39
C ARG A 49 -1.25 -1.55 7.13
N LEU A 50 -1.65 -1.47 5.87
CA LEU A 50 -2.86 -0.78 5.45
C LEU A 50 -3.88 -1.82 5.02
N PHE A 51 -5.08 -1.72 5.54
CA PHE A 51 -6.18 -2.58 5.12
C PHE A 51 -7.52 -1.87 5.26
N ARG A 52 -8.48 -2.37 4.52
CA ARG A 52 -9.86 -1.91 4.55
C ARG A 52 -10.74 -3.08 4.91
N ASP A 53 -11.70 -2.82 5.79
CA ASP A 53 -12.79 -3.73 6.09
C ASP A 53 -14.02 -3.31 5.26
N ASP A 54 -14.50 -4.19 4.40
CA ASP A 54 -15.69 -3.95 3.58
C ASP A 54 -16.96 -3.77 4.44
N ALA A 55 -16.97 -4.29 5.66
CA ALA A 55 -18.06 -4.09 6.62
C ALA A 55 -18.00 -2.71 7.31
N GLY A 56 -16.97 -1.89 7.01
CA GLY A 56 -16.81 -0.57 7.62
C GLY A 56 -16.41 -0.62 9.09
N GLY A 57 -15.98 -1.77 9.59
CA GLY A 57 -15.51 -1.96 10.95
C GLY A 57 -13.99 -1.99 11.06
N ILE A 58 -13.50 -1.71 12.23
CA ILE A 58 -12.11 -1.98 12.57
C ILE A 58 -11.96 -3.49 12.66
N VAL A 59 -11.09 -4.05 11.84
CA VAL A 59 -10.64 -5.43 12.04
C VAL A 59 -9.79 -5.46 13.30
N ARG A 60 -10.44 -5.64 14.42
CA ARG A 60 -9.83 -5.58 15.76
C ARG A 60 -8.86 -6.71 16.05
N ALA A 61 -9.01 -7.80 15.42
CA ALA A 61 -8.01 -8.81 15.19
C ALA A 61 -8.20 -9.11 13.72
N PRO A 62 -7.25 -8.88 12.84
CA PRO A 62 -7.37 -9.47 11.55
C PRO A 62 -7.56 -10.96 11.84
N LYS A 63 -8.82 -11.42 11.85
CA LYS A 63 -9.03 -12.83 11.66
C LYS A 63 -8.17 -13.12 10.48
N ALA A 64 -7.22 -14.01 10.67
CA ALA A 64 -6.32 -14.39 9.62
C ALA A 64 -7.13 -15.04 8.50
N GLU A 65 -7.82 -14.19 7.82
CA GLU A 65 -8.45 -14.43 6.57
C GLU A 65 -7.71 -13.55 5.58
N PRO A 66 -6.62 -14.01 5.15
CA PRO A 66 -6.47 -15.12 4.23
C PRO A 66 -6.26 -16.44 4.98
N GLN A 67 -6.73 -17.52 4.36
CA GLN A 67 -6.69 -18.90 4.84
C GLN A 67 -5.30 -19.45 5.18
N ALA A 68 -4.29 -18.62 5.22
CA ALA A 68 -2.94 -18.93 5.67
C ALA A 68 -2.33 -17.73 6.36
N ASP A 69 -1.72 -17.98 7.48
CA ASP A 69 -0.96 -17.00 8.24
C ASP A 69 0.40 -16.79 7.56
N ILE A 70 0.53 -15.68 6.81
CA ILE A 70 1.80 -15.30 6.18
C ILE A 70 2.73 -14.65 7.20
N LEU A 71 2.16 -14.05 8.25
CA LEU A 71 2.94 -13.35 9.25
C LEU A 71 3.35 -14.31 10.37
N VAL A 72 4.64 -14.54 10.50
CA VAL A 72 5.21 -15.37 11.57
C VAL A 72 5.15 -14.59 12.89
N GLY A 73 4.28 -15.06 13.78
CA GLY A 73 4.13 -14.51 15.12
C GLY A 73 3.19 -13.31 15.19
N SER A 74 2.26 -13.38 16.11
CA SER A 74 1.33 -12.28 16.42
C SER A 74 1.94 -11.20 17.31
N ALA A 75 3.19 -11.38 17.76
CA ALA A 75 3.84 -10.42 18.64
C ALA A 75 4.23 -9.16 17.87
N ARG A 76 3.46 -8.10 18.09
CA ARG A 76 3.84 -6.77 17.67
C ARG A 76 5.12 -6.37 18.39
N ARG A 77 6.14 -5.99 17.64
CA ARG A 77 7.32 -5.40 18.22
C ARG A 77 6.92 -4.06 18.85
N SER A 78 7.50 -3.71 20.00
CA SER A 78 7.26 -2.42 20.59
C SER A 78 7.65 -1.31 19.61
N THR A 79 6.66 -0.47 19.27
CA THR A 79 6.86 0.67 18.39
C THR A 79 7.16 1.95 19.18
N GLY A 80 7.07 1.91 20.50
CA GLY A 80 7.01 3.10 21.34
C GLY A 80 5.69 3.88 21.21
N GLY A 81 4.71 3.32 20.48
CA GLY A 81 3.47 4.00 20.09
C GLY A 81 3.64 4.88 18.86
N VAL A 82 2.52 5.24 18.25
CA VAL A 82 2.48 6.20 17.14
C VAL A 82 1.91 7.52 17.64
N GLN A 83 2.26 8.60 16.95
CA GLN A 83 1.69 9.93 17.19
C GLN A 83 0.88 10.34 15.98
N LEU A 84 -0.39 10.66 16.22
CA LEU A 84 -1.31 11.19 15.21
C LEU A 84 -1.40 12.71 15.35
N ARG A 85 -1.20 13.41 14.24
CA ARG A 85 -1.50 14.84 14.11
C ARG A 85 -2.43 15.04 12.92
N THR A 86 -3.45 15.83 13.10
CA THR A 86 -4.39 16.18 12.03
C THR A 86 -4.57 17.70 11.98
N ASP A 87 -4.64 18.22 10.77
CA ASP A 87 -5.08 19.59 10.51
C ASP A 87 -6.05 19.59 9.32
N ALA A 88 -6.38 20.76 8.80
CA ALA A 88 -7.30 20.88 7.67
C ALA A 88 -6.76 20.25 6.37
N ALA A 89 -5.45 20.11 6.23
CA ALA A 89 -4.79 19.69 5.00
C ALA A 89 -4.19 18.28 5.08
N HIS A 90 -3.75 17.83 6.26
CA HIS A 90 -2.97 16.62 6.42
C HIS A 90 -3.44 15.75 7.58
N VAL A 91 -3.28 14.44 7.40
CA VAL A 91 -3.22 13.43 8.45
C VAL A 91 -1.78 12.93 8.51
N VAL A 92 -1.12 13.09 9.65
CA VAL A 92 0.28 12.71 9.83
C VAL A 92 0.40 11.71 10.96
N VAL A 93 0.98 10.56 10.67
CA VAL A 93 1.25 9.51 11.65
C VAL A 93 2.75 9.29 11.73
N GLU A 94 3.31 9.45 12.91
CA GLU A 94 4.75 9.37 13.14
C GLU A 94 5.12 8.27 14.13
N THR A 95 6.23 7.61 13.84
CA THR A 95 7.01 6.79 14.78
C THR A 95 8.41 7.39 14.93
N SER A 96 9.28 6.71 15.65
CA SER A 96 10.70 7.12 15.74
C SER A 96 11.45 7.02 14.40
N GLN A 97 10.93 6.25 13.42
CA GLN A 97 11.65 5.93 12.19
C GLN A 97 10.96 6.44 10.92
N VAL A 98 9.65 6.57 10.92
CA VAL A 98 8.89 6.97 9.72
C VAL A 98 7.87 8.04 10.02
N THR A 99 7.58 8.85 8.99
CA THR A 99 6.44 9.75 8.93
C THR A 99 5.55 9.32 7.79
N VAL A 100 4.30 8.99 8.08
CA VAL A 100 3.26 8.74 7.08
C VAL A 100 2.40 9.98 7.00
N ASP A 101 2.37 10.62 5.82
CA ASP A 101 1.60 11.84 5.56
C ASP A 101 0.54 11.53 4.51
N ILE A 102 -0.71 11.84 4.81
CA ILE A 102 -1.83 11.69 3.89
C ILE A 102 -2.45 13.05 3.65
N ASP A 103 -2.44 13.51 2.41
CA ASP A 103 -3.13 14.72 1.98
C ASP A 103 -4.65 14.50 2.08
N ARG A 104 -5.34 15.34 2.85
CA ARG A 104 -6.78 15.17 3.09
C ARG A 104 -7.63 15.52 1.87
N LYS A 105 -7.14 16.36 0.99
CA LYS A 105 -7.86 16.76 -0.23
C LYS A 105 -7.77 15.70 -1.32
N THR A 106 -6.59 15.10 -1.50
CA THR A 106 -6.29 14.15 -2.58
C THR A 106 -6.31 12.70 -2.14
N ALA A 107 -6.25 12.43 -0.83
CA ALA A 107 -6.04 11.10 -0.23
C ALA A 107 -4.72 10.42 -0.64
N LEU A 108 -3.74 11.17 -1.12
CA LEU A 108 -2.43 10.64 -1.50
C LEU A 108 -1.53 10.52 -0.28
N MET A 109 -0.93 9.36 -0.12
CA MET A 109 0.00 9.04 0.96
C MET A 109 1.44 9.18 0.49
N SER A 110 2.29 9.71 1.36
CA SER A 110 3.74 9.63 1.25
C SER A 110 4.34 9.10 2.55
N VAL A 111 5.47 8.41 2.44
CA VAL A 111 6.22 7.89 3.57
C VAL A 111 7.64 8.42 3.53
N THR A 112 8.05 9.03 4.63
CA THR A 112 9.39 9.60 4.80
C THR A 112 10.18 8.79 5.82
N ASN A 113 11.43 8.46 5.47
CA ASN A 113 12.40 7.94 6.42
C ASN A 113 12.91 9.09 7.30
N ARG A 114 12.65 9.03 8.59
CA ARG A 114 13.00 10.13 9.51
C ARG A 114 14.49 10.25 9.78
N GLN A 115 15.27 9.20 9.62
CA GLN A 115 16.72 9.24 9.78
C GLN A 115 17.40 10.00 8.63
N THR A 116 16.91 9.82 7.41
CA THR A 116 17.49 10.44 6.22
C THR A 116 16.77 11.70 5.76
N GLY A 117 15.52 11.90 6.22
CA GLY A 117 14.64 12.96 5.73
C GLY A 117 14.11 12.75 4.31
N LYS A 118 14.38 11.60 3.70
CA LYS A 118 13.98 11.30 2.32
C LYS A 118 12.60 10.64 2.26
N VAL A 119 11.79 11.08 1.29
CA VAL A 119 10.56 10.39 0.92
C VAL A 119 10.95 9.10 0.22
N VAL A 120 10.54 7.96 0.77
CA VAL A 120 10.86 6.63 0.21
C VAL A 120 9.72 6.05 -0.61
N LEU A 121 8.49 6.50 -0.38
CA LEU A 121 7.29 6.03 -1.06
C LEU A 121 6.31 7.19 -1.22
N ARG A 122 5.74 7.34 -2.41
CA ARG A 122 4.71 8.34 -2.69
C ARG A 122 3.68 7.79 -3.65
N GLN A 123 2.40 7.89 -3.28
CA GLN A 123 1.30 7.58 -4.19
C GLN A 123 1.14 8.67 -5.25
N THR A 124 0.81 8.24 -6.47
CA THR A 124 0.41 9.12 -7.57
C THR A 124 -1.09 9.05 -7.86
N ALA A 125 -1.76 8.04 -7.33
CA ALA A 125 -3.21 7.91 -7.33
C ALA A 125 -3.67 7.35 -5.97
N PRO A 126 -4.88 7.67 -5.50
CA PRO A 126 -5.46 7.04 -4.32
C PRO A 126 -5.55 5.53 -4.47
N PHE A 127 -5.63 4.82 -3.35
CA PHE A 127 -5.98 3.39 -3.39
C PHE A 127 -7.27 3.18 -4.16
N ASP A 128 -7.25 2.23 -5.09
CA ASP A 128 -8.46 1.74 -5.73
C ASP A 128 -8.86 0.41 -5.09
N PHE A 129 -10.01 0.43 -4.43
CA PHE A 129 -10.64 -0.73 -3.81
C PHE A 129 -11.82 -1.17 -4.69
N SER A 130 -11.53 -1.94 -5.71
CA SER A 130 -12.56 -2.53 -6.57
C SER A 130 -13.02 -3.90 -6.06
N LYS A 131 -14.12 -4.42 -6.62
CA LYS A 131 -14.59 -5.78 -6.33
C LYS A 131 -13.57 -6.86 -6.73
N SER A 132 -12.70 -6.55 -7.68
CA SER A 132 -11.67 -7.46 -8.19
C SER A 132 -10.36 -7.41 -7.42
N GLY A 133 -10.14 -6.41 -6.57
CA GLY A 133 -8.90 -6.29 -5.81
C GLY A 133 -8.57 -4.88 -5.36
N VAL A 134 -7.34 -4.71 -4.93
CA VAL A 134 -6.79 -3.43 -4.49
C VAL A 134 -5.63 -3.05 -5.39
N THR A 135 -5.60 -1.79 -5.83
CA THR A 135 -4.49 -1.23 -6.59
C THR A 135 -3.79 -0.15 -5.79
N LEU A 136 -2.48 -0.26 -5.69
CA LEU A 136 -1.57 0.74 -5.15
C LEU A 136 -0.72 1.29 -6.29
N THR A 137 -0.77 2.61 -6.50
CA THR A 137 0.00 3.28 -7.55
C THR A 137 1.00 4.24 -6.92
N LEU A 138 2.27 4.01 -7.22
CA LEU A 138 3.39 4.77 -6.67
C LEU A 138 4.16 5.50 -7.77
N ASP A 139 4.85 6.59 -7.40
CA ASP A 139 5.83 7.19 -8.27
C ASP A 139 7.10 6.32 -8.35
N GLU A 140 7.81 6.44 -9.45
CA GLU A 140 9.09 5.80 -9.68
C GLU A 140 10.15 6.85 -9.99
N GLN A 141 11.33 6.69 -9.41
CA GLN A 141 12.47 7.55 -9.74
C GLN A 141 13.31 6.95 -10.87
N PRO A 142 13.97 7.76 -11.71
CA PRO A 142 14.77 7.25 -12.83
C PRO A 142 15.86 6.26 -12.45
N ASP A 143 16.42 6.41 -11.26
CA ASP A 143 17.50 5.56 -10.71
C ASP A 143 16.98 4.51 -9.71
N GLU A 144 15.68 4.32 -9.62
CA GLU A 144 15.04 3.32 -8.75
C GLU A 144 15.01 1.96 -9.45
N TYR A 145 15.37 0.92 -8.69
CA TYR A 145 15.33 -0.47 -9.12
C TYR A 145 14.51 -1.31 -8.17
N PHE A 146 13.90 -2.37 -8.70
CA PHE A 146 12.96 -3.22 -7.97
C PHE A 146 13.41 -4.67 -8.02
N TYR A 147 13.31 -5.33 -6.87
CA TYR A 147 13.71 -6.71 -6.66
C TYR A 147 12.65 -7.45 -5.84
N GLY A 148 12.68 -8.76 -5.88
CA GLY A 148 11.73 -9.60 -5.16
C GLY A 148 10.76 -10.32 -6.09
N GLY A 149 9.54 -10.57 -5.61
CA GLY A 149 8.54 -11.33 -6.36
C GLY A 149 8.76 -12.85 -6.33
N GLY A 150 9.69 -13.32 -5.51
CA GLY A 150 10.06 -14.74 -5.45
C GLY A 150 10.98 -15.17 -6.60
N VAL A 151 10.89 -16.41 -7.02
CA VAL A 151 11.70 -16.93 -8.11
C VAL A 151 11.08 -16.53 -9.44
N GLN A 152 11.69 -15.52 -10.05
CA GLN A 152 11.34 -14.99 -11.37
C GLN A 152 12.49 -15.31 -12.31
N ASN A 153 12.24 -16.08 -13.37
CA ASN A 153 13.29 -16.57 -14.24
C ASN A 153 13.80 -15.48 -15.21
N GLY A 154 15.11 -15.46 -15.44
CA GLY A 154 15.73 -14.67 -16.49
C GLY A 154 15.91 -13.17 -16.20
N ARG A 155 15.70 -12.72 -14.95
CA ARG A 155 15.81 -11.29 -14.63
C ARG A 155 16.52 -11.04 -13.31
N PHE A 156 17.40 -10.05 -13.32
CA PHE A 156 18.08 -9.58 -12.11
C PHE A 156 17.33 -8.41 -11.45
N SER A 157 16.77 -7.49 -12.24
CA SER A 157 15.93 -6.39 -11.77
C SER A 157 14.61 -6.36 -12.55
N HIS A 158 13.55 -5.92 -11.88
CA HIS A 158 12.20 -5.83 -12.48
C HIS A 158 11.88 -4.44 -13.06
N LYS A 159 12.81 -3.49 -13.03
CA LYS A 159 12.59 -2.13 -13.55
C LYS A 159 12.09 -2.14 -14.98
N GLY A 160 10.99 -1.43 -15.25
CA GLY A 160 10.34 -1.36 -16.56
C GLY A 160 9.71 -2.69 -17.01
N LYS A 161 9.47 -3.61 -16.08
CA LYS A 161 8.87 -4.92 -16.34
C LYS A 161 7.64 -5.14 -15.47
N ALA A 162 6.75 -5.96 -15.97
CA ALA A 162 5.65 -6.50 -15.19
C ALA A 162 5.97 -7.92 -14.76
N ILE A 163 5.60 -8.27 -13.53
CA ILE A 163 5.71 -9.63 -13.02
C ILE A 163 4.36 -10.11 -12.49
N ALA A 164 4.03 -11.36 -12.81
CA ALA A 164 2.86 -12.02 -12.25
C ALA A 164 3.20 -12.64 -10.90
N ILE A 165 2.30 -12.49 -9.94
CA ILE A 165 2.35 -13.18 -8.66
C ILE A 165 1.25 -14.24 -8.68
N GLU A 166 1.53 -15.28 -9.45
CA GLU A 166 0.63 -16.41 -9.65
C GLU A 166 1.49 -17.68 -9.85
N ASN A 167 1.18 -18.73 -9.13
CA ASN A 167 1.93 -19.97 -9.23
C ASN A 167 1.51 -20.75 -10.48
N THR A 168 2.22 -20.50 -11.57
CA THR A 168 2.04 -21.22 -12.86
C THR A 168 3.06 -22.33 -13.05
N ASN A 169 4.03 -22.48 -12.14
CA ASN A 169 5.13 -23.45 -12.21
C ASN A 169 5.86 -23.41 -13.56
N ASN A 170 6.13 -22.23 -14.06
CA ASN A 170 6.74 -22.01 -15.37
C ASN A 170 8.24 -21.69 -15.22
N TRP A 171 9.08 -22.61 -15.67
CA TRP A 171 10.54 -22.59 -15.53
C TRP A 171 11.28 -22.03 -16.75
N VAL A 172 10.57 -21.46 -17.72
CA VAL A 172 11.21 -20.79 -18.88
C VAL A 172 11.67 -19.38 -18.53
N ASP A 173 12.54 -18.79 -19.36
CA ASP A 173 12.98 -17.41 -19.21
C ASP A 173 11.76 -16.45 -19.21
N GLY A 174 11.71 -15.58 -18.21
CA GLY A 174 10.58 -14.70 -17.98
C GLY A 174 9.34 -15.37 -17.37
N GLY A 175 9.42 -16.66 -17.07
CA GLY A 175 8.37 -17.40 -16.39
C GLY A 175 8.42 -17.24 -14.86
N VAL A 176 7.39 -17.73 -14.20
CA VAL A 176 7.22 -17.68 -12.74
C VAL A 176 7.29 -19.07 -12.18
N ALA A 177 8.35 -19.36 -11.41
CA ALA A 177 8.54 -20.66 -10.82
C ALA A 177 7.99 -20.76 -9.40
N SER A 178 8.28 -19.78 -8.55
CA SER A 178 7.82 -19.72 -7.17
C SER A 178 7.59 -18.26 -6.78
N PRO A 179 6.39 -17.73 -6.99
CA PRO A 179 6.10 -16.33 -6.73
C PRO A 179 5.99 -16.04 -5.22
N THR A 180 6.46 -14.87 -4.83
CA THR A 180 6.26 -14.32 -3.48
C THR A 180 5.66 -12.92 -3.59
N PRO A 181 4.60 -12.60 -2.87
CA PRO A 181 3.91 -11.32 -2.97
C PRO A 181 4.65 -10.20 -2.24
N PHE A 182 5.96 -10.17 -2.37
CA PHE A 182 6.84 -9.17 -1.75
C PHE A 182 7.85 -8.66 -2.78
N TYR A 183 8.00 -7.33 -2.84
CA TYR A 183 9.10 -6.68 -3.54
C TYR A 183 9.72 -5.59 -2.69
N TRP A 184 10.92 -5.17 -3.05
CA TRP A 184 11.59 -4.04 -2.43
C TRP A 184 12.23 -3.13 -3.48
N SER A 185 12.36 -1.86 -3.11
CA SER A 185 12.90 -0.79 -3.94
C SER A 185 14.22 -0.28 -3.37
N THR A 186 15.12 0.13 -4.26
CA THR A 186 16.37 0.80 -3.88
C THR A 186 16.14 2.14 -3.17
N ARG A 187 14.93 2.69 -3.20
CA ARG A 187 14.55 3.85 -2.36
C ARG A 187 14.46 3.54 -0.87
N GLY A 188 14.49 2.27 -0.49
CA GLY A 188 14.52 1.86 0.91
C GLY A 188 13.15 1.51 1.49
N TYR A 189 12.24 0.97 0.68
CA TYR A 189 10.98 0.40 1.14
C TYR A 189 10.74 -0.99 0.54
N GLY A 190 9.87 -1.75 1.16
CA GLY A 190 9.35 -3.00 0.63
C GLY A 190 7.84 -3.07 0.81
N VAL A 191 7.18 -3.81 -0.04
CA VAL A 191 5.74 -4.03 -0.02
C VAL A 191 5.44 -5.51 -0.02
N LEU A 192 4.68 -5.96 0.98
CA LEU A 192 4.10 -7.29 1.06
C LEU A 192 2.59 -7.20 0.86
N TRP A 193 2.08 -7.87 -0.15
CA TRP A 193 0.65 -8.09 -0.29
C TRP A 193 0.23 -9.29 0.55
N HIS A 194 -0.51 -9.02 1.61
CA HIS A 194 -0.97 -10.06 2.53
C HIS A 194 -2.17 -10.81 1.94
N THR A 195 -1.94 -11.55 0.86
CA THR A 195 -2.94 -12.34 0.16
C THR A 195 -2.31 -13.52 -0.58
N PHE A 196 -3.07 -14.59 -0.78
CA PHE A 196 -2.74 -15.71 -1.66
C PHE A 196 -3.45 -15.62 -3.01
N LYS A 197 -4.26 -14.59 -3.22
CA LYS A 197 -4.89 -14.37 -4.52
C LYS A 197 -3.83 -13.94 -5.53
N PRO A 198 -4.00 -14.33 -6.80
CA PRO A 198 -3.13 -13.84 -7.87
C PRO A 198 -3.06 -12.31 -7.90
N GLY A 199 -1.89 -11.80 -8.22
CA GLY A 199 -1.62 -10.38 -8.34
C GLY A 199 -0.61 -10.07 -9.43
N ARG A 200 -0.33 -8.80 -9.59
CA ARG A 200 0.63 -8.30 -10.57
C ARG A 200 1.34 -7.07 -10.03
N TYR A 201 2.64 -7.02 -10.25
CA TYR A 201 3.44 -5.81 -10.13
C TYR A 201 3.82 -5.32 -11.52
N ASP A 202 3.72 -4.02 -11.72
CA ASP A 202 4.07 -3.34 -12.95
C ASP A 202 5.04 -2.20 -12.57
N PHE A 203 6.30 -2.35 -12.98
CA PHE A 203 7.38 -1.46 -12.60
C PHE A 203 7.85 -0.59 -13.75
#